data_89dfbdad9b37f40ad11d1d20046b2e6e
#
_entry.id   89dfbdad9b37f40ad11d1d20046b2e6e
#
_cell.length_a   1.000
_cell.length_b   1.000
_cell.length_c   1.000
_cell.angle_alpha   90.00
_cell.angle_beta   90.00
_cell.angle_gamma   90.00
#
_symmetry.space_group_name_H-M   'P 1'
#
loop_
_entity.id
_entity.type
_entity.pdbx_description
1 polymer ?
#
loop_
_entity_poly.entity_id
_entity_poly.type
_entity_poly.pdbx_seq_one_letter_code
_entity_poly.pdbx_strand_id
1 'polypeptide(L)'
;MAQVKLKQVNISTHMTYNETSGDISHNGNFSAVTKQFLIDHPTKPGFKLAHGNLEGPEHGIYVRGKSEAKRIFFPEYWASLANADSITVTITPFGKSQSLWIKTITDTYFEVAGSHKPTFFYLVQAERKDVKPLQIEIDMNK
;
A
#
# COMPACT_ATOMS: atom_id res chain seq x y z
N MET A 1 24.68 28.65 -4.45
CA MET A 1 24.38 28.77 -3.00
C MET A 1 24.81 27.49 -2.30
N ALA A 2 25.64 27.60 -1.26
CA ALA A 2 26.00 26.44 -0.45
C ALA A 2 24.76 25.97 0.35
N GLN A 3 24.38 24.70 0.20
CA GLN A 3 23.36 24.08 1.04
C GLN A 3 23.97 23.88 2.45
N VAL A 4 23.35 24.48 3.44
CA VAL A 4 23.69 24.21 4.84
C VAL A 4 23.08 22.85 5.20
N LYS A 5 23.92 21.82 5.34
CA LYS A 5 23.49 20.53 5.91
C LYS A 5 23.45 20.64 7.41
N LEU A 6 22.27 20.59 7.98
CA LEU A 6 22.07 20.55 9.43
C LEU A 6 21.89 19.08 9.85
N LYS A 7 22.65 18.61 10.84
CA LYS A 7 22.53 17.22 11.37
C LYS A 7 21.19 16.96 12.07
N GLN A 8 20.63 18.00 12.65
CA GLN A 8 19.31 17.97 13.28
C GLN A 8 18.70 19.37 13.26
N VAL A 9 17.46 19.48 12.83
CA VAL A 9 16.70 20.73 12.85
C VAL A 9 15.53 20.55 13.79
N ASN A 10 15.53 21.30 14.87
CA ASN A 10 14.33 21.50 15.71
C ASN A 10 13.57 22.69 15.12
N ILE A 11 12.51 22.41 14.37
CA ILE A 11 11.65 23.45 13.79
C ILE A 11 10.72 24.01 14.89
N SER A 12 10.44 23.17 15.89
CA SER A 12 9.71 23.52 17.12
C SER A 12 9.97 22.46 18.18
N THR A 13 9.45 22.63 19.39
CA THR A 13 9.45 21.57 20.42
C THR A 13 8.64 20.32 19.98
N HIS A 14 7.92 20.39 18.86
CA HIS A 14 7.01 19.36 18.39
C HIS A 14 7.45 18.66 17.10
N MET A 15 8.48 19.18 16.40
CA MET A 15 8.98 18.59 15.17
C MET A 15 10.50 18.50 15.20
N THR A 16 11.03 17.31 14.88
CA THR A 16 12.47 17.06 14.75
C THR A 16 12.77 16.35 13.43
N TYR A 17 13.91 16.69 12.82
CA TYR A 17 14.46 15.98 11.68
C TYR A 17 15.78 15.33 12.09
N ASN A 18 15.92 14.04 11.81
CA ASN A 18 17.15 13.29 12.02
C ASN A 18 17.87 13.11 10.69
N GLU A 19 18.99 13.80 10.49
CA GLU A 19 19.76 13.74 9.23
C GLU A 19 20.37 12.35 8.96
N THR A 20 20.68 11.58 10.01
CA THR A 20 21.30 10.26 9.87
C THR A 20 20.33 9.20 9.37
N SER A 21 19.10 9.19 9.89
CA SER A 21 18.05 8.26 9.47
C SER A 21 17.14 8.83 8.38
N GLY A 22 17.12 10.15 8.19
CA GLY A 22 16.19 10.83 7.30
C GLY A 22 14.78 10.99 7.87
N ASP A 23 14.57 10.63 9.15
CA ASP A 23 13.26 10.63 9.77
C ASP A 23 12.83 12.03 10.21
N ILE A 24 11.53 12.28 10.11
CA ILE A 24 10.85 13.43 10.69
C ILE A 24 9.91 12.92 11.76
N SER A 25 10.10 13.39 13.00
CA SER A 25 9.22 13.11 14.11
C SER A 25 8.38 14.33 14.47
N HIS A 26 7.09 14.14 14.71
CA HIS A 26 6.16 15.18 15.08
C HIS A 26 5.31 14.77 16.28
N ASN A 27 5.34 15.59 17.34
CA ASN A 27 4.57 15.39 18.57
C ASN A 27 3.29 16.22 18.50
N GLY A 28 2.18 15.64 18.05
CA GLY A 28 0.90 16.31 17.92
C GLY A 28 0.16 15.91 16.64
N ASN A 29 -0.84 16.67 16.27
CA ASN A 29 -1.61 16.42 15.03
C ASN A 29 -0.80 16.86 13.80
N PHE A 30 -0.68 15.97 12.82
CA PHE A 30 -0.16 16.29 11.50
C PHE A 30 -1.31 16.34 10.50
N SER A 31 -1.56 17.51 9.92
CA SER A 31 -2.58 17.72 8.89
C SER A 31 -1.92 18.08 7.57
N ALA A 32 -2.32 17.42 6.50
CA ALA A 32 -1.87 17.69 5.14
C ALA A 32 -3.04 17.52 4.18
N VAL A 33 -3.01 18.22 3.05
CA VAL A 33 -4.02 18.06 2.00
C VAL A 33 -3.99 16.62 1.44
N THR A 34 -2.78 16.05 1.28
CA THR A 34 -2.57 14.67 0.87
C THR A 34 -1.35 14.09 1.58
N LYS A 35 -1.41 12.79 1.87
CA LYS A 35 -0.23 11.97 2.26
C LYS A 35 -0.06 10.86 1.25
N GLN A 36 1.16 10.67 0.76
CA GLN A 36 1.48 9.63 -0.21
C GLN A 36 2.90 9.15 -0.03
N PHE A 37 3.17 7.89 -0.40
CA PHE A 37 4.54 7.49 -0.68
C PHE A 37 4.88 7.75 -2.15
N LEU A 38 6.13 8.05 -2.41
CA LEU A 38 6.66 8.30 -3.74
C LEU A 38 7.99 7.56 -3.89
N ILE A 39 8.02 6.56 -4.76
CA ILE A 39 9.20 5.71 -5.02
C ILE A 39 9.54 5.69 -6.51
N ASP A 40 10.70 5.16 -6.86
CA ASP A 40 10.99 4.83 -8.26
C ASP A 40 10.04 3.73 -8.73
N HIS A 41 9.54 3.87 -9.96
CA HIS A 41 8.59 2.89 -10.49
C HIS A 41 9.27 1.54 -10.71
N PRO A 42 8.82 0.43 -10.08
CA PRO A 42 9.53 -0.85 -10.11
C PRO A 42 9.72 -1.46 -11.48
N THR A 43 8.84 -1.13 -12.45
CA THR A 43 8.81 -1.73 -13.79
C THR A 43 8.91 -0.73 -14.92
N LYS A 44 8.98 0.60 -14.64
CA LYS A 44 9.04 1.66 -15.67
C LYS A 44 10.18 2.63 -15.37
N PRO A 45 11.40 2.44 -15.97
CA PRO A 45 12.52 3.35 -15.78
C PRO A 45 12.15 4.81 -16.10
N GLY A 46 12.61 5.75 -15.26
CA GLY A 46 12.34 7.18 -15.42
C GLY A 46 10.96 7.64 -14.91
N PHE A 47 10.14 6.73 -14.38
CA PHE A 47 8.85 7.06 -13.77
C PHE A 47 8.91 6.96 -12.24
N LYS A 48 8.03 7.68 -11.58
CA LYS A 48 7.75 7.54 -10.15
C LYS A 48 6.40 6.84 -9.96
N LEU A 49 6.29 6.05 -8.90
CA LEU A 49 5.04 5.45 -8.44
C LEU A 49 4.62 6.16 -7.15
N ALA A 50 3.40 6.69 -7.15
CA ALA A 50 2.80 7.34 -5.99
C ALA A 50 1.51 6.62 -5.59
N HIS A 51 1.38 6.32 -4.31
CA HIS A 51 0.12 5.83 -3.72
C HIS A 51 -0.25 6.69 -2.52
N GLY A 52 -1.56 6.84 -2.26
CA GLY A 52 -2.04 7.36 -0.98
C GLY A 52 -1.66 6.41 0.15
N ASN A 53 -1.34 6.95 1.31
CA ASN A 53 -1.03 6.12 2.47
C ASN A 53 -2.31 5.44 3.00
N LEU A 54 -2.20 4.16 3.31
CA LEU A 54 -3.17 3.40 4.09
C LEU A 54 -2.64 3.30 5.52
N GLU A 55 -3.42 3.75 6.50
CA GLU A 55 -3.04 3.68 7.90
C GLU A 55 -3.57 2.38 8.53
N GLY A 56 -2.67 1.58 9.07
CA GLY A 56 -2.94 0.28 9.66
C GLY A 56 -1.71 -0.29 10.35
N PRO A 57 -1.76 -1.52 10.84
CA PRO A 57 -0.63 -2.17 11.52
C PRO A 57 0.46 -2.67 10.55
N GLU A 58 0.36 -2.33 9.27
CA GLU A 58 1.29 -2.73 8.22
C GLU A 58 1.47 -1.61 7.20
N HIS A 59 2.53 -1.66 6.42
CA HIS A 59 2.68 -0.83 5.23
C HIS A 59 1.83 -1.37 4.09
N GLY A 60 0.51 -1.21 4.21
CA GLY A 60 -0.47 -1.77 3.29
C GLY A 60 -0.57 -1.03 1.96
N ILE A 61 -0.83 -1.79 0.89
CA ILE A 61 -1.25 -1.30 -0.42
C ILE A 61 -2.52 -2.02 -0.85
N TYR A 62 -3.30 -1.39 -1.72
CA TYR A 62 -4.51 -2.02 -2.23
C TYR A 62 -4.80 -1.64 -3.68
N VAL A 63 -5.55 -2.49 -4.35
CA VAL A 63 -6.27 -2.19 -5.59
C VAL A 63 -7.70 -2.63 -5.43
N ARG A 64 -8.62 -1.88 -6.04
CA ARG A 64 -10.05 -2.20 -6.02
C ARG A 64 -10.70 -1.90 -7.34
N GLY A 65 -11.82 -2.56 -7.59
CA GLY A 65 -12.58 -2.30 -8.80
C GLY A 65 -13.90 -3.03 -8.85
N LYS A 66 -14.49 -3.00 -10.04
CA LYS A 66 -15.68 -3.74 -10.43
C LYS A 66 -15.34 -4.59 -11.65
N SER A 67 -15.84 -5.83 -11.72
CA SER A 67 -15.56 -6.71 -12.82
C SER A 67 -16.74 -7.63 -13.16
N GLU A 68 -16.74 -8.06 -14.43
CA GLU A 68 -17.55 -9.15 -14.97
C GLU A 68 -16.67 -10.32 -15.43
N ALA A 69 -15.36 -10.13 -15.43
CA ALA A 69 -14.39 -11.16 -15.76
C ALA A 69 -14.10 -12.04 -14.53
N LYS A 70 -13.88 -13.34 -14.77
CA LYS A 70 -13.50 -14.27 -13.69
C LYS A 70 -12.04 -14.14 -13.26
N ARG A 71 -11.16 -13.65 -14.14
CA ARG A 71 -9.75 -13.44 -13.84
C ARG A 71 -9.45 -11.95 -13.86
N ILE A 72 -8.85 -11.45 -12.78
CA ILE A 72 -8.51 -10.06 -12.58
C ILE A 72 -7.01 -9.96 -12.42
N PHE A 73 -6.35 -9.30 -13.37
CA PHE A 73 -4.91 -9.03 -13.31
C PHE A 73 -4.63 -7.82 -12.45
N PHE A 74 -3.57 -7.93 -11.64
CA PHE A 74 -3.06 -6.82 -10.86
C PHE A 74 -2.28 -5.84 -11.75
N PRO A 75 -2.05 -4.60 -11.30
CA PRO A 75 -1.14 -3.68 -11.98
C PRO A 75 0.24 -4.32 -12.17
N GLU A 76 0.92 -3.98 -13.27
CA GLU A 76 2.22 -4.54 -13.64
C GLU A 76 3.28 -4.45 -12.53
N TYR A 77 3.26 -3.35 -11.76
CA TYR A 77 4.19 -3.12 -10.64
C TYR A 77 3.86 -3.95 -9.38
N TRP A 78 2.67 -4.56 -9.31
CA TRP A 78 2.17 -5.20 -8.08
C TRP A 78 3.09 -6.31 -7.59
N ALA A 79 3.47 -7.24 -8.47
CA ALA A 79 4.36 -8.35 -8.13
C ALA A 79 5.74 -7.90 -7.61
N SER A 80 6.20 -6.71 -7.98
CA SER A 80 7.47 -6.13 -7.48
C SER A 80 7.32 -5.44 -6.14
N LEU A 81 6.12 -4.98 -5.78
CA LEU A 81 5.86 -4.16 -4.60
C LEU A 81 5.18 -4.92 -3.47
N ALA A 82 4.27 -5.84 -3.79
CA ALA A 82 3.48 -6.60 -2.82
C ALA A 82 4.22 -7.84 -2.32
N ASN A 83 4.09 -8.14 -1.03
CA ASN A 83 4.43 -9.43 -0.47
C ASN A 83 3.34 -10.44 -0.89
N ALA A 84 3.70 -11.44 -1.69
CA ALA A 84 2.76 -12.41 -2.25
C ALA A 84 1.99 -13.19 -1.18
N ASP A 85 2.64 -13.51 -0.06
CA ASP A 85 2.04 -14.28 1.03
C ASP A 85 1.01 -13.48 1.86
N SER A 86 1.04 -12.14 1.74
CA SER A 86 0.11 -11.25 2.43
C SER A 86 -1.11 -10.86 1.59
N ILE A 87 -1.20 -11.32 0.34
CA ILE A 87 -2.29 -10.93 -0.56
C ILE A 87 -3.62 -11.49 -0.05
N THR A 88 -4.55 -10.61 0.22
CA THR A 88 -5.94 -10.92 0.53
C THR A 88 -6.88 -10.36 -0.52
N VAL A 89 -7.96 -11.09 -0.81
CA VAL A 89 -8.97 -10.68 -1.79
C VAL A 89 -10.35 -10.78 -1.17
N THR A 90 -11.06 -9.67 -1.17
CA THR A 90 -12.48 -9.60 -0.82
C THR A 90 -13.29 -9.36 -2.08
N ILE A 91 -14.38 -10.13 -2.27
CA ILE A 91 -15.32 -9.93 -3.37
C ILE A 91 -16.73 -9.74 -2.82
N THR A 92 -17.50 -8.87 -3.47
CA THR A 92 -18.90 -8.62 -3.13
C THR A 92 -19.76 -8.75 -4.38
N PRO A 93 -20.64 -9.74 -4.49
CA PRO A 93 -21.60 -9.86 -5.58
C PRO A 93 -22.42 -8.58 -5.74
N PHE A 94 -22.72 -8.22 -6.98
CA PHE A 94 -23.39 -6.98 -7.30
C PHE A 94 -24.48 -7.19 -8.36
N GLY A 95 -25.60 -6.50 -8.21
CA GLY A 95 -26.67 -6.42 -9.18
C GLY A 95 -27.66 -7.60 -9.20
N LYS A 96 -27.24 -8.80 -8.80
CA LYS A 96 -28.07 -10.00 -8.73
C LYS A 96 -27.53 -10.98 -7.69
N SER A 97 -28.35 -11.93 -7.25
CA SER A 97 -27.88 -13.04 -6.42
C SER A 97 -26.91 -13.92 -7.20
N GLN A 98 -25.75 -14.18 -6.61
CA GLN A 98 -24.66 -14.94 -7.25
C GLN A 98 -23.94 -15.77 -6.19
N SER A 99 -23.51 -16.98 -6.57
CA SER A 99 -22.56 -17.78 -5.79
C SER A 99 -21.17 -17.54 -6.34
N LEU A 100 -20.30 -16.87 -5.59
CA LEU A 100 -18.93 -16.53 -5.99
C LEU A 100 -17.96 -16.85 -4.85
N TRP A 101 -16.79 -17.36 -5.21
CA TRP A 101 -15.67 -17.57 -4.28
C TRP A 101 -14.33 -17.35 -4.99
N ILE A 102 -13.31 -17.06 -4.21
CA ILE A 102 -11.95 -16.97 -4.71
C ILE A 102 -11.43 -18.38 -4.97
N LYS A 103 -11.04 -18.65 -6.22
CA LYS A 103 -10.50 -19.94 -6.65
C LYS A 103 -8.98 -20.00 -6.52
N THR A 104 -8.31 -18.89 -6.90
CA THR A 104 -6.84 -18.80 -6.95
C THR A 104 -6.41 -17.39 -6.70
N ILE A 105 -5.31 -17.22 -5.97
CA ILE A 105 -4.58 -15.95 -5.82
C ILE A 105 -3.13 -16.23 -6.19
N THR A 106 -2.56 -15.37 -7.02
CA THR A 106 -1.13 -15.35 -7.38
C THR A 106 -0.58 -13.95 -7.13
N ASP A 107 0.68 -13.72 -7.41
CA ASP A 107 1.30 -12.38 -7.35
C ASP A 107 0.90 -11.45 -8.50
N THR A 108 0.25 -11.98 -9.54
CA THR A 108 -0.12 -11.22 -10.76
C THR A 108 -1.61 -11.16 -11.04
N TYR A 109 -2.41 -12.06 -10.46
CA TYR A 109 -3.86 -12.09 -10.65
C TYR A 109 -4.57 -12.87 -9.55
N PHE A 110 -5.88 -12.67 -9.45
CA PHE A 110 -6.77 -13.62 -8.77
C PHE A 110 -7.85 -14.14 -9.71
N GLU A 111 -8.41 -15.29 -9.39
CA GLU A 111 -9.49 -15.91 -10.14
C GLU A 111 -10.68 -16.22 -9.25
N VAL A 112 -11.88 -15.87 -9.75
CA VAL A 112 -13.17 -16.13 -9.12
C VAL A 112 -13.84 -17.31 -9.80
N ALA A 113 -14.44 -18.21 -9.01
CA ALA A 113 -15.29 -19.30 -9.47
C ALA A 113 -16.73 -19.08 -9.06
N GLY A 114 -17.62 -19.92 -9.59
CA GLY A 114 -19.06 -19.87 -9.34
C GLY A 114 -19.85 -19.41 -10.55
N SER A 115 -20.78 -18.47 -10.38
CA SER A 115 -21.73 -18.02 -11.39
C SER A 115 -21.12 -17.80 -12.77
N HIS A 116 -21.87 -18.19 -13.81
CA HIS A 116 -21.36 -18.16 -15.21
C HIS A 116 -20.98 -16.76 -15.70
N LYS A 117 -21.80 -15.76 -15.40
CA LYS A 117 -21.55 -14.34 -15.71
C LYS A 117 -21.52 -13.57 -14.40
N PRO A 118 -20.35 -13.50 -13.74
CA PRO A 118 -20.23 -12.79 -12.47
C PRO A 118 -20.29 -11.28 -12.69
N THR A 119 -20.82 -10.57 -11.71
CA THR A 119 -20.70 -9.11 -11.58
C THR A 119 -20.40 -8.83 -10.13
N PHE A 120 -19.24 -8.26 -9.83
CA PHE A 120 -18.82 -8.09 -8.45
C PHE A 120 -17.86 -6.89 -8.29
N PHE A 121 -17.84 -6.36 -7.07
CA PHE A 121 -16.77 -5.51 -6.59
C PHE A 121 -15.66 -6.35 -6.02
N TYR A 122 -14.43 -5.87 -6.09
CA TYR A 122 -13.29 -6.49 -5.44
C TYR A 122 -12.41 -5.47 -4.74
N LEU A 123 -11.79 -5.91 -3.66
CA LEU A 123 -10.72 -5.24 -2.94
C LEU A 123 -9.60 -6.26 -2.74
N VAL A 124 -8.42 -5.92 -3.20
CA VAL A 124 -7.18 -6.69 -2.98
C VAL A 124 -6.27 -5.86 -2.12
N GLN A 125 -5.76 -6.44 -1.04
CA GLN A 125 -4.82 -5.81 -0.13
C GLN A 125 -3.57 -6.66 0.00
N ALA A 126 -2.44 -6.04 0.24
CA ALA A 126 -1.17 -6.70 0.54
C ALA A 126 -0.25 -5.77 1.31
N GLU A 127 0.68 -6.35 2.06
CA GLU A 127 1.80 -5.63 2.66
C GLU A 127 2.88 -5.34 1.61
N ARG A 128 3.55 -4.21 1.73
CA ARG A 128 4.71 -3.88 0.89
C ARG A 128 5.92 -4.71 1.30
N LYS A 129 6.69 -5.21 0.32
CA LYS A 129 7.95 -5.93 0.54
C LYS A 129 9.20 -5.10 0.32
N ASP A 130 9.06 -3.89 -0.23
CA ASP A 130 10.18 -2.98 -0.54
C ASP A 130 10.61 -2.12 0.65
N VAL A 131 9.91 -2.22 1.77
CA VAL A 131 10.22 -1.57 3.06
C VAL A 131 10.27 -2.61 4.17
N LYS A 132 10.93 -2.27 5.27
CA LYS A 132 10.90 -3.14 6.46
C LYS A 132 9.46 -3.19 7.01
N PRO A 133 9.02 -4.34 7.56
CA PRO A 133 7.75 -4.44 8.27
C PRO A 133 7.63 -3.37 9.36
N LEU A 134 6.42 -2.85 9.55
CA LEU A 134 6.15 -1.85 10.57
C LEU A 134 6.36 -2.46 11.96
N GLN A 135 7.15 -1.79 12.78
CA GLN A 135 7.22 -2.11 14.21
C GLN A 135 6.01 -1.47 14.90
N ILE A 136 5.02 -2.29 15.23
CA ILE A 136 3.73 -1.84 15.77
C ILE A 136 3.87 -1.38 17.22
N GLU A 137 4.68 -2.09 18.01
CA GLU A 137 4.91 -1.81 19.42
C GLU A 137 6.35 -1.34 19.62
N ILE A 138 6.51 -0.16 20.19
CA ILE A 138 7.81 0.46 20.47
C ILE A 138 7.99 0.56 21.99
N ASP A 139 8.97 -0.16 22.52
CA ASP A 139 9.35 -0.05 23.93
C ASP A 139 10.10 1.27 24.17
N MET A 140 9.45 2.20 24.85
CA MET A 140 10.01 3.53 25.18
C MET A 140 10.97 3.51 26.36
N ASN A 141 11.22 2.34 26.97
CA ASN A 141 12.12 2.17 28.12
C ASN A 141 13.52 1.65 27.73
N LYS A 142 13.78 1.53 26.44
CA LYS A 142 15.09 1.11 25.91
C LYS A 142 15.88 2.27 25.38
#